data_d2033da049930de773675dd79b043e40
#
_entry.id   d2033da049930de773675dd79b043e40
#
_cell.length_a   1.000
_cell.length_b   1.000
_cell.length_c   1.000
_cell.angle_alpha   90.00
_cell.angle_beta   90.00
_cell.angle_gamma   90.00
#
_symmetry.space_group_name_H-M   'P 1'
#
loop_
_entity.id
_entity.type
_entity.pdbx_description
1 polymer ?
#
loop_
_entity_poly.entity_id
_entity_poly.type
_entity_poly.pdbx_seq_one_letter_code
_entity_poly.pdbx_strand_id
1 'polypeptide(L)'
;KVIVPLVNRVIPVIEDDYVDIEFGTGCLKVTPAHDVNDYMLGEKYNLPSIDIFNDNGTLSEAAGMYIGMDRFDVRKQIEKDLEAAGLLEKTEAYTNKVGYSERTNVVIEPKLSMQWFLKMQHFADMALPPVMNDELKFYPAKYKNTYRHWMENIKDWCISRQLWWGHRIPAYFLPEGGYVVAATPEEALAKAKEKTGNAALTMEDLRQDEDCLDTWFSSWLWPISLFDGINNPGNEEIKYYYPTSDLVTGPDIIFFWVARMIMAGYEYEGQMPFKNVYFTGIVRDKLGRKMSKSLGNSPDPLELIDKYRSEEHTSE
;
A
#
# COMPACT_ATOMS: atom_id res chain seq x y z
N LYS A 1 7.67 9.96 34.80
CA LYS A 1 7.80 11.00 33.77
C LYS A 1 9.25 11.39 33.62
N VAL A 2 9.69 11.64 32.42
CA VAL A 2 11.02 12.14 32.08
C VAL A 2 10.91 13.36 31.17
N ILE A 3 12.00 14.12 31.05
CA ILE A 3 12.07 15.31 30.20
C ILE A 3 12.97 14.99 29.00
N VAL A 4 12.44 15.17 27.79
CA VAL A 4 13.22 15.08 26.56
C VAL A 4 14.17 16.29 26.52
N PRO A 5 15.50 16.06 26.43
CA PRO A 5 16.46 17.13 26.42
C PRO A 5 16.26 18.10 25.23
N LEU A 6 16.80 19.30 25.37
CA LEU A 6 16.74 20.44 24.43
C LEU A 6 15.33 21.01 24.22
N VAL A 7 14.33 20.18 23.92
CA VAL A 7 12.92 20.63 23.71
C VAL A 7 12.11 20.69 25.01
N ASN A 8 12.66 20.23 26.13
CA ASN A 8 12.02 20.22 27.45
C ASN A 8 10.61 19.63 27.52
N ARG A 9 10.31 18.68 26.62
CA ARG A 9 9.03 17.99 26.57
C ARG A 9 8.94 16.94 27.67
N VAL A 10 7.90 17.01 28.48
CA VAL A 10 7.63 16.00 29.51
C VAL A 10 6.88 14.83 28.89
N ILE A 11 7.43 13.63 29.00
CA ILE A 11 6.84 12.39 28.50
C ILE A 11 6.61 11.36 29.61
N PRO A 12 5.62 10.47 29.48
CA PRO A 12 5.41 9.38 30.43
C PRO A 12 6.52 8.32 30.31
N VAL A 13 6.74 7.58 31.37
CA VAL A 13 7.44 6.28 31.37
C VAL A 13 6.35 5.23 31.45
N ILE A 14 6.37 4.27 30.57
CA ILE A 14 5.46 3.12 30.49
C ILE A 14 6.26 1.84 30.64
N GLU A 15 5.61 0.76 31.02
CA GLU A 15 6.17 -0.59 31.12
C GLU A 15 5.51 -1.47 30.07
N ASP A 16 6.31 -2.21 29.29
CA ASP A 16 5.82 -3.12 28.24
C ASP A 16 6.80 -4.27 28.04
N ASP A 17 6.25 -5.46 27.81
CA ASP A 17 7.02 -6.69 27.53
C ASP A 17 7.80 -6.63 26.19
N TYR A 18 7.51 -5.63 25.36
CA TYR A 18 8.24 -5.37 24.12
C TYR A 18 9.69 -4.93 24.39
N VAL A 19 9.96 -4.39 25.58
CA VAL A 19 11.28 -3.88 25.95
C VAL A 19 12.14 -5.00 26.49
N ASP A 20 13.24 -5.30 25.79
CA ASP A 20 14.27 -6.21 26.30
C ASP A 20 15.16 -5.48 27.33
N ILE A 21 15.06 -5.89 28.56
CA ILE A 21 15.79 -5.28 29.68
C ILE A 21 17.32 -5.54 29.63
N GLU A 22 17.72 -6.60 28.90
CA GLU A 22 19.14 -6.95 28.75
C GLU A 22 19.78 -6.26 27.52
N PHE A 23 18.97 -5.64 26.66
CA PHE A 23 19.45 -4.93 25.49
C PHE A 23 19.76 -3.45 25.82
N GLY A 24 20.99 -3.03 25.57
CA GLY A 24 21.44 -1.64 25.78
C GLY A 24 21.28 -1.18 27.22
N THR A 25 20.44 -0.16 27.44
CA THR A 25 20.14 0.37 28.79
C THR A 25 18.88 -0.24 29.41
N GLY A 26 18.20 -1.15 28.71
CA GLY A 26 16.89 -1.65 29.13
C GLY A 26 15.77 -0.59 29.02
N CYS A 27 16.04 0.55 28.39
CA CYS A 27 15.08 1.64 28.20
C CYS A 27 14.92 1.95 26.71
N LEU A 28 13.69 1.87 26.21
CA LEU A 28 13.35 2.20 24.81
C LEU A 28 12.75 3.60 24.75
N LYS A 29 13.23 4.42 23.79
CA LYS A 29 12.56 5.66 23.40
C LYS A 29 11.48 5.32 22.40
N VAL A 30 10.25 5.72 22.68
CA VAL A 30 9.08 5.46 21.84
C VAL A 30 8.68 6.74 21.09
N THR A 31 8.59 6.64 19.75
CA THR A 31 8.22 7.77 18.86
C THR A 31 7.10 7.31 17.91
N PRO A 32 5.83 7.35 18.32
CA PRO A 32 4.71 6.75 17.59
C PRO A 32 4.54 7.23 16.14
N ALA A 33 4.93 8.46 15.83
CA ALA A 33 4.79 9.02 14.48
C ALA A 33 5.85 8.52 13.48
N HIS A 34 6.97 7.94 13.94
CA HIS A 34 8.14 7.70 13.09
C HIS A 34 8.74 6.29 13.20
N ASP A 35 8.02 5.36 13.79
CA ASP A 35 8.38 3.94 13.82
C ASP A 35 7.12 3.08 13.94
N VAL A 36 7.07 1.97 13.19
CA VAL A 36 5.87 1.10 13.13
C VAL A 36 5.61 0.40 14.47
N ASN A 37 6.66 -0.05 15.16
CA ASN A 37 6.51 -0.72 16.46
C ASN A 37 6.14 0.30 17.55
N ASP A 38 6.75 1.48 17.50
CA ASP A 38 6.43 2.59 18.38
C ASP A 38 4.99 3.08 18.19
N TYR A 39 4.47 3.04 16.94
CA TYR A 39 3.07 3.34 16.66
C TYR A 39 2.13 2.37 17.39
N MET A 40 2.42 1.06 17.34
CA MET A 40 1.61 0.05 18.04
C MET A 40 1.62 0.27 19.57
N LEU A 41 2.76 0.64 20.13
CA LEU A 41 2.85 1.04 21.54
C LEU A 41 2.08 2.34 21.80
N GLY A 42 2.13 3.28 20.87
CA GLY A 42 1.35 4.51 20.91
C GLY A 42 -0.15 4.26 21.01
N GLU A 43 -0.69 3.39 20.18
CA GLU A 43 -2.10 2.97 20.21
C GLU A 43 -2.43 2.25 21.53
N LYS A 44 -1.59 1.30 21.97
CA LYS A 44 -1.81 0.52 23.19
C LYS A 44 -1.89 1.39 24.45
N TYR A 45 -1.06 2.44 24.54
CA TYR A 45 -0.94 3.31 25.71
C TYR A 45 -1.51 4.71 25.50
N ASN A 46 -2.20 4.93 24.37
CA ASN A 46 -2.77 6.23 23.99
C ASN A 46 -1.75 7.38 24.07
N LEU A 47 -0.57 7.14 23.50
CA LEU A 47 0.50 8.14 23.45
C LEU A 47 0.26 9.11 22.29
N PRO A 48 0.63 10.39 22.43
CA PRO A 48 0.49 11.33 21.32
C PRO A 48 1.44 11.01 20.18
N SER A 49 0.92 11.00 18.95
CA SER A 49 1.70 10.92 17.72
C SER A 49 2.10 12.32 17.26
N ILE A 50 3.38 12.65 17.37
CA ILE A 50 3.90 13.98 17.02
C ILE A 50 4.75 13.85 15.76
N ASP A 51 4.19 14.25 14.61
CA ASP A 51 4.89 14.25 13.34
C ASP A 51 5.79 15.50 13.23
N ILE A 52 7.10 15.26 13.21
CA ILE A 52 8.12 16.31 13.16
C ILE A 52 8.63 16.59 11.73
N PHE A 53 8.10 15.93 10.71
CA PHE A 53 8.56 16.11 9.33
C PHE A 53 7.54 16.82 8.45
N ASN A 54 8.03 17.74 7.64
CA ASN A 54 7.37 18.20 6.44
C ASN A 54 7.49 17.14 5.32
N ASP A 55 6.68 17.25 4.27
CA ASP A 55 6.68 16.28 3.16
C ASP A 55 7.99 16.25 2.37
N ASN A 56 8.76 17.33 2.38
CA ASN A 56 10.09 17.44 1.77
C ASN A 56 11.25 16.93 2.65
N GLY A 57 10.95 16.37 3.84
CA GLY A 57 11.95 15.83 4.77
C GLY A 57 12.69 16.86 5.61
N THR A 58 12.23 18.12 5.61
CA THR A 58 12.67 19.13 6.59
C THR A 58 11.86 19.02 7.88
N LEU A 59 12.35 19.57 8.98
CA LEU A 59 11.63 19.56 10.25
C LEU A 59 10.46 20.56 10.23
N SER A 60 9.31 20.10 10.75
CA SER A 60 8.10 20.90 10.92
C SER A 60 8.12 21.73 12.21
N GLU A 61 7.12 22.59 12.38
CA GLU A 61 6.93 23.35 13.63
C GLU A 61 6.72 22.44 14.85
N ALA A 62 6.16 21.25 14.68
CA ALA A 62 5.96 20.27 15.75
C ALA A 62 7.27 19.75 16.35
N ALA A 63 8.38 19.88 15.66
CA ALA A 63 9.71 19.55 16.18
C ALA A 63 10.15 20.49 17.34
N GLY A 64 9.66 21.73 17.35
CA GLY A 64 9.95 22.73 18.38
C GLY A 64 11.33 23.37 18.24
N MET A 65 12.25 22.76 17.49
CA MET A 65 13.58 23.30 17.15
C MET A 65 14.03 22.80 15.78
N TYR A 66 15.03 23.43 15.20
CA TYR A 66 15.57 23.15 13.86
C TYR A 66 14.53 23.21 12.73
N ILE A 67 13.47 24.02 12.91
CA ILE A 67 12.37 24.17 11.97
C ILE A 67 12.89 24.55 10.59
N GLY A 68 12.48 23.80 9.55
CA GLY A 68 12.90 24.01 8.17
C GLY A 68 14.28 23.43 7.81
N MET A 69 15.04 22.91 8.77
CA MET A 69 16.33 22.25 8.48
C MET A 69 16.09 20.84 7.91
N ASP A 70 16.99 20.42 7.01
CA ASP A 70 17.01 19.04 6.50
C ASP A 70 17.34 18.04 7.62
N ARG A 71 16.63 16.90 7.63
CA ARG A 71 16.76 15.86 8.66
C ARG A 71 18.17 15.30 8.81
N PHE A 72 18.97 15.24 7.75
CA PHE A 72 20.34 14.74 7.83
C PHE A 72 21.30 15.78 8.47
N ASP A 73 21.03 17.05 8.24
CA ASP A 73 21.80 18.12 8.87
C ASP A 73 21.42 18.28 10.33
N VAL A 74 20.15 18.10 10.67
CA VAL A 74 19.69 18.07 12.07
C VAL A 74 20.37 16.96 12.86
N ARG A 75 20.53 15.76 12.32
CA ARG A 75 21.24 14.65 12.99
C ARG A 75 22.67 15.03 13.40
N LYS A 76 23.35 15.79 12.56
CA LYS A 76 24.71 16.28 12.86
C LYS A 76 24.72 17.44 13.87
N GLN A 77 23.69 18.30 13.81
CA GLN A 77 23.62 19.47 14.66
C GLN A 77 23.20 19.09 16.10
N ILE A 78 22.24 18.19 16.25
CA ILE A 78 21.73 17.77 17.57
C ILE A 78 22.80 17.07 18.39
N GLU A 79 23.72 16.34 17.76
CA GLU A 79 24.86 15.73 18.44
C GLU A 79 25.73 16.79 19.14
N LYS A 80 26.05 17.87 18.43
CA LYS A 80 26.82 19.00 18.98
C LYS A 80 26.09 19.72 20.10
N ASP A 81 24.78 19.91 19.94
CA ASP A 81 23.97 20.62 20.92
C ASP A 81 23.79 19.79 22.20
N LEU A 82 23.68 18.46 22.09
CA LEU A 82 23.67 17.55 23.25
C LEU A 82 25.03 17.52 23.96
N GLU A 83 26.13 17.54 23.20
CA GLU A 83 27.50 17.64 23.75
C GLU A 83 27.69 18.96 24.51
N ALA A 84 27.29 20.08 23.89
CA ALA A 84 27.39 21.40 24.50
C ALA A 84 26.53 21.52 25.79
N ALA A 85 25.41 20.82 25.84
CA ALA A 85 24.54 20.74 27.02
C ALA A 85 25.04 19.75 28.10
N GLY A 86 26.12 19.00 27.82
CA GLY A 86 26.64 17.97 28.74
C GLY A 86 25.72 16.74 28.87
N LEU A 87 24.91 16.47 27.84
CA LEU A 87 23.90 15.40 27.83
C LEU A 87 24.28 14.25 26.87
N LEU A 88 25.39 14.35 26.15
CA LEU A 88 25.91 13.29 25.28
C LEU A 88 26.88 12.40 26.07
N GLU A 89 26.53 11.15 26.30
CA GLU A 89 27.37 10.16 26.97
C GLU A 89 28.47 9.64 26.04
N LYS A 90 28.06 9.14 24.85
CA LYS A 90 28.96 8.62 23.82
C LYS A 90 28.28 8.53 22.48
N THR A 91 29.09 8.49 21.41
CA THR A 91 28.67 8.16 20.05
C THR A 91 29.40 6.89 19.59
N GLU A 92 28.66 5.91 19.09
CA GLU A 92 29.23 4.65 18.59
C GLU A 92 28.83 4.43 17.13
N ALA A 93 29.75 3.87 16.34
CA ALA A 93 29.45 3.43 14.99
C ALA A 93 28.47 2.24 15.03
N TYR A 94 27.35 2.38 14.33
CA TYR A 94 26.32 1.36 14.25
C TYR A 94 25.91 1.13 12.81
N THR A 95 25.73 -0.15 12.42
CA THR A 95 25.27 -0.52 11.08
C THR A 95 23.86 -1.07 11.18
N ASN A 96 22.93 -0.46 10.46
CA ASN A 96 21.54 -0.91 10.37
C ASN A 96 21.06 -0.97 8.93
N LYS A 97 19.90 -1.58 8.72
CA LYS A 97 19.23 -1.58 7.42
C LYS A 97 18.35 -0.35 7.30
N VAL A 98 18.58 0.44 6.27
CA VAL A 98 17.82 1.66 5.97
C VAL A 98 16.94 1.40 4.75
N GLY A 99 15.66 1.78 4.81
CA GLY A 99 14.75 1.70 3.69
C GLY A 99 15.01 2.79 2.65
N TYR A 100 14.90 2.41 1.38
CA TYR A 100 15.01 3.32 0.24
C TYR A 100 13.75 3.23 -0.62
N SER A 101 13.35 4.36 -1.19
CA SER A 101 12.31 4.38 -2.21
C SER A 101 12.77 3.63 -3.45
N GLU A 102 12.02 2.61 -3.89
CA GLU A 102 12.34 1.86 -5.12
C GLU A 102 12.33 2.72 -6.38
N ARG A 103 11.62 3.84 -6.36
CA ARG A 103 11.44 4.71 -7.53
C ARG A 103 12.49 5.82 -7.63
N THR A 104 12.87 6.39 -6.49
CA THR A 104 13.74 7.58 -6.43
C THR A 104 15.09 7.30 -5.82
N ASN A 105 15.27 6.10 -5.22
CA ASN A 105 16.49 5.71 -4.50
C ASN A 105 16.88 6.70 -3.38
N VAL A 106 15.89 7.32 -2.75
CA VAL A 106 16.04 8.22 -1.61
C VAL A 106 15.72 7.47 -0.33
N VAL A 107 16.44 7.77 0.74
CA VAL A 107 16.17 7.24 2.09
C VAL A 107 14.75 7.65 2.51
N ILE A 108 13.94 6.67 2.91
CA ILE A 108 12.60 6.90 3.44
C ILE A 108 12.64 7.09 4.95
N GLU A 109 11.73 7.94 5.45
CA GLU A 109 11.46 8.07 6.88
C GLU A 109 10.02 7.58 7.15
N PRO A 110 9.80 6.75 8.18
CA PRO A 110 8.44 6.43 8.59
C PRO A 110 7.69 7.70 8.99
N LYS A 111 6.50 7.87 8.44
CA LYS A 111 5.65 9.05 8.67
C LYS A 111 4.19 8.62 8.58
N LEU A 112 3.35 9.13 9.48
CA LEU A 112 1.91 8.96 9.37
C LEU A 112 1.36 9.83 8.24
N SER A 113 0.47 9.26 7.44
CA SER A 113 -0.23 9.97 6.38
C SER A 113 -1.67 9.46 6.26
N MET A 114 -2.57 10.34 5.85
CA MET A 114 -3.94 9.93 5.54
C MET A 114 -3.94 9.10 4.26
N GLN A 115 -4.51 7.90 4.34
CA GLN A 115 -4.57 6.96 3.22
C GLN A 115 -5.98 6.40 3.08
N TRP A 116 -6.34 5.99 1.87
CA TRP A 116 -7.59 5.29 1.61
C TRP A 116 -7.40 3.80 1.80
N PHE A 117 -8.29 3.21 2.62
CA PHE A 117 -8.30 1.78 2.88
C PHE A 117 -9.63 1.17 2.48
N LEU A 118 -9.56 0.01 1.82
CA LEU A 118 -10.71 -0.85 1.59
C LEU A 118 -10.73 -1.92 2.68
N LYS A 119 -11.86 -2.06 3.36
CA LYS A 119 -12.07 -3.14 4.35
C LYS A 119 -12.22 -4.46 3.61
N MET A 120 -11.33 -5.41 3.88
CA MET A 120 -11.18 -6.61 3.05
C MET A 120 -11.88 -7.86 3.60
N GLN A 121 -12.28 -7.89 4.87
CA GLN A 121 -12.83 -9.10 5.48
C GLN A 121 -14.08 -9.61 4.75
N HIS A 122 -15.03 -8.74 4.46
CA HIS A 122 -16.24 -9.08 3.70
C HIS A 122 -15.92 -9.76 2.36
N PHE A 123 -14.96 -9.24 1.62
CA PHE A 123 -14.54 -9.79 0.33
C PHE A 123 -13.88 -11.17 0.49
N ALA A 124 -13.06 -11.35 1.53
CA ALA A 124 -12.43 -12.63 1.80
C ALA A 124 -13.45 -13.71 2.16
N ASP A 125 -14.46 -13.36 2.96
CA ASP A 125 -15.52 -14.27 3.37
C ASP A 125 -16.34 -14.79 2.18
N MET A 126 -16.54 -13.94 1.15
CA MET A 126 -17.22 -14.36 -0.08
C MET A 126 -16.32 -15.17 -1.02
N ALA A 127 -15.05 -14.81 -1.13
CA ALA A 127 -14.14 -15.35 -2.14
C ALA A 127 -13.42 -16.63 -1.71
N LEU A 128 -13.33 -16.94 -0.41
CA LEU A 128 -12.64 -18.13 0.09
C LEU A 128 -13.41 -19.44 -0.21
N PRO A 129 -14.70 -19.57 0.10
CA PRO A 129 -15.42 -20.82 -0.05
C PRO A 129 -15.42 -21.41 -1.47
N PRO A 130 -15.66 -20.65 -2.55
CA PRO A 130 -15.71 -21.19 -3.91
C PRO A 130 -14.42 -21.85 -4.38
N VAL A 131 -13.26 -21.37 -3.89
CA VAL A 131 -11.96 -21.96 -4.21
C VAL A 131 -11.72 -23.21 -3.34
N MET A 132 -12.15 -23.19 -2.08
CA MET A 132 -11.92 -24.32 -1.18
C MET A 132 -12.76 -25.55 -1.55
N ASN A 133 -14.00 -25.35 -2.02
CA ASN A 133 -14.93 -26.43 -2.42
C ASN A 133 -14.83 -26.82 -3.90
N ASP A 134 -13.86 -26.27 -4.66
CA ASP A 134 -13.61 -26.56 -6.08
C ASP A 134 -14.71 -26.11 -7.06
N GLU A 135 -15.56 -25.17 -6.67
CA GLU A 135 -16.42 -24.46 -7.63
C GLU A 135 -15.57 -23.65 -8.61
N LEU A 136 -14.52 -22.98 -8.11
CA LEU A 136 -13.47 -22.36 -8.87
C LEU A 136 -12.17 -23.15 -8.66
N LYS A 137 -11.60 -23.71 -9.72
CA LYS A 137 -10.50 -24.66 -9.64
C LYS A 137 -9.14 -24.04 -9.89
N PHE A 138 -8.17 -24.41 -9.05
CA PHE A 138 -6.77 -24.02 -9.21
C PHE A 138 -5.92 -25.17 -9.73
N TYR A 139 -5.12 -24.91 -10.76
CA TYR A 139 -4.18 -25.85 -11.36
C TYR A 139 -2.75 -25.30 -11.32
N PRO A 140 -1.82 -25.96 -10.61
CA PRO A 140 -2.02 -27.13 -9.74
C PRO A 140 -2.73 -26.77 -8.43
N ALA A 141 -3.48 -27.72 -7.89
CA ALA A 141 -4.33 -27.54 -6.68
C ALA A 141 -3.54 -27.12 -5.43
N LYS A 142 -2.22 -27.33 -5.36
CA LYS A 142 -1.37 -26.91 -4.23
C LYS A 142 -1.49 -25.41 -3.91
N TYR A 143 -1.78 -24.58 -4.91
CA TYR A 143 -1.94 -23.12 -4.72
C TYR A 143 -3.19 -22.73 -3.95
N LYS A 144 -4.15 -23.64 -3.74
CA LYS A 144 -5.26 -23.42 -2.82
C LYS A 144 -4.79 -23.13 -1.39
N ASN A 145 -3.68 -23.77 -0.95
CA ASN A 145 -3.13 -23.52 0.38
C ASN A 145 -2.58 -22.09 0.53
N THR A 146 -1.87 -21.60 -0.49
CA THR A 146 -1.40 -20.21 -0.53
C THR A 146 -2.56 -19.24 -0.53
N TYR A 147 -3.57 -19.49 -1.36
CA TYR A 147 -4.79 -18.67 -1.42
C TYR A 147 -5.51 -18.61 -0.07
N ARG A 148 -5.74 -19.79 0.55
CA ARG A 148 -6.36 -19.90 1.88
C ARG A 148 -5.62 -19.08 2.91
N HIS A 149 -4.30 -19.24 2.99
CA HIS A 149 -3.47 -18.52 3.96
C HIS A 149 -3.64 -16.99 3.83
N TRP A 150 -3.66 -16.47 2.61
CA TRP A 150 -3.87 -15.05 2.38
C TRP A 150 -5.27 -14.58 2.77
N MET A 151 -6.30 -15.38 2.48
CA MET A 151 -7.68 -15.03 2.77
C MET A 151 -8.01 -15.08 4.26
N GLU A 152 -7.50 -16.09 4.98
CA GLU A 152 -7.69 -16.24 6.42
C GLU A 152 -6.93 -15.19 7.25
N ASN A 153 -5.86 -14.61 6.69
CA ASN A 153 -5.04 -13.59 7.33
C ASN A 153 -5.14 -12.23 6.61
N ILE A 154 -6.27 -11.96 5.99
CA ILE A 154 -6.42 -10.75 5.17
C ILE A 154 -6.35 -9.50 6.04
N LYS A 155 -5.71 -8.46 5.50
CA LYS A 155 -5.67 -7.13 6.10
C LYS A 155 -6.32 -6.12 5.17
N ASP A 156 -6.79 -5.02 5.74
CA ASP A 156 -7.34 -3.93 4.96
C ASP A 156 -6.34 -3.44 3.91
N TRP A 157 -6.84 -3.15 2.73
CA TRP A 157 -6.02 -2.80 1.58
C TRP A 157 -5.89 -1.29 1.44
N CYS A 158 -4.69 -0.76 1.62
CA CYS A 158 -4.39 0.61 1.26
C CYS A 158 -4.45 0.74 -0.27
N ILE A 159 -5.43 1.49 -0.77
CA ILE A 159 -5.70 1.66 -2.20
C ILE A 159 -5.18 2.97 -2.78
N SER A 160 -4.68 3.87 -1.96
CA SER A 160 -4.08 5.13 -2.41
C SER A 160 -2.57 5.00 -2.68
N ARG A 161 -2.10 5.74 -3.70
CA ARG A 161 -0.69 5.81 -4.11
C ARG A 161 -0.33 7.24 -4.41
N GLN A 162 0.79 7.72 -3.87
CA GLN A 162 1.36 9.04 -4.11
C GLN A 162 2.16 9.02 -5.41
N LEU A 163 1.43 8.97 -6.55
CA LEU A 163 2.00 8.88 -7.89
C LEU A 163 1.48 10.01 -8.77
N TRP A 164 2.34 10.51 -9.64
CA TRP A 164 1.97 11.49 -10.65
C TRP A 164 1.03 10.92 -11.73
N TRP A 165 1.19 9.64 -12.07
CA TRP A 165 0.43 8.97 -13.13
C TRP A 165 -0.39 7.80 -12.59
N GLY A 166 -1.68 7.79 -12.89
CA GLY A 166 -2.60 6.73 -12.52
C GLY A 166 -4.06 7.19 -12.54
N HIS A 167 -4.96 6.37 -12.03
CA HIS A 167 -6.37 6.72 -11.86
C HIS A 167 -6.50 7.60 -10.62
N ARG A 168 -6.72 8.90 -10.84
CA ARG A 168 -6.89 9.85 -9.75
C ARG A 168 -8.07 9.47 -8.86
N ILE A 169 -7.91 9.56 -7.56
CA ILE A 169 -8.95 9.21 -6.60
C ILE A 169 -10.14 10.17 -6.77
N PRO A 170 -11.37 9.65 -6.99
CA PRO A 170 -12.55 10.47 -7.26
C PRO A 170 -13.21 10.97 -5.97
N ALA A 171 -12.41 11.38 -5.00
CA ALA A 171 -12.85 11.95 -3.73
C ALA A 171 -12.57 13.45 -3.70
N TYR A 172 -13.56 14.22 -3.24
CA TYR A 172 -13.50 15.68 -3.13
C TYR A 172 -13.70 16.08 -1.69
N PHE A 173 -12.69 16.70 -1.10
CA PHE A 173 -12.71 17.18 0.27
C PHE A 173 -13.52 18.46 0.41
N LEU A 174 -14.27 18.55 1.49
CA LEU A 174 -15.14 19.69 1.82
C LEU A 174 -14.40 20.68 2.72
N PRO A 175 -14.73 21.99 2.65
CA PRO A 175 -14.08 23.03 3.45
C PRO A 175 -14.16 22.79 4.97
N GLU A 176 -15.29 22.30 5.44
CA GLU A 176 -15.56 22.05 6.86
C GLU A 176 -15.16 20.62 7.32
N GLY A 177 -14.48 19.88 6.45
CA GLY A 177 -14.07 18.51 6.70
C GLY A 177 -15.02 17.47 6.09
N GLY A 178 -14.51 16.24 5.95
CA GLY A 178 -15.19 15.17 5.23
C GLY A 178 -14.97 15.25 3.73
N TYR A 179 -15.64 14.38 2.98
CA TYR A 179 -15.51 14.28 1.53
C TYR A 179 -16.79 13.76 0.88
N VAL A 180 -16.86 13.90 -0.44
CA VAL A 180 -17.82 13.24 -1.32
C VAL A 180 -17.07 12.48 -2.40
N VAL A 181 -17.66 11.41 -2.94
CA VAL A 181 -17.11 10.64 -4.06
C VAL A 181 -18.01 10.80 -5.27
N ALA A 182 -17.41 11.16 -6.39
CA ALA A 182 -18.15 11.43 -7.63
C ALA A 182 -17.29 11.17 -8.86
N ALA A 183 -17.93 10.79 -9.95
CA ALA A 183 -17.26 10.54 -11.23
C ALA A 183 -16.82 11.85 -11.91
N THR A 184 -17.60 12.93 -11.72
CA THR A 184 -17.28 14.25 -12.29
C THR A 184 -17.28 15.36 -11.23
N PRO A 185 -16.59 16.46 -11.48
CA PRO A 185 -16.60 17.63 -10.60
C PRO A 185 -18.01 18.20 -10.35
N GLU A 186 -18.85 18.21 -11.35
CA GLU A 186 -20.23 18.72 -11.27
C GLU A 186 -21.08 17.86 -10.33
N GLU A 187 -20.96 16.53 -10.45
CA GLU A 187 -21.60 15.58 -9.55
C GLU A 187 -21.07 15.76 -8.10
N ALA A 188 -19.75 15.97 -7.96
CA ALA A 188 -19.13 16.22 -6.67
C ALA A 188 -19.73 17.48 -6.00
N LEU A 189 -19.89 18.56 -6.76
CA LEU A 189 -20.48 19.78 -6.25
C LEU A 189 -21.94 19.59 -5.83
N ALA A 190 -22.72 18.86 -6.62
CA ALA A 190 -24.11 18.56 -6.28
C ALA A 190 -24.20 17.76 -4.96
N LYS A 191 -23.42 16.68 -4.84
CA LYS A 191 -23.32 15.87 -3.61
C LYS A 191 -22.80 16.67 -2.40
N ALA A 192 -21.86 17.59 -2.62
CA ALA A 192 -21.31 18.44 -1.57
C ALA A 192 -22.38 19.40 -1.02
N LYS A 193 -23.16 20.06 -1.90
CA LYS A 193 -24.28 20.93 -1.51
C LYS A 193 -25.34 20.17 -0.73
N GLU A 194 -25.69 18.98 -1.19
CA GLU A 194 -26.66 18.12 -0.50
C GLU A 194 -26.15 17.70 0.89
N LYS A 195 -24.90 17.23 0.96
CA LYS A 195 -24.30 16.73 2.21
C LYS A 195 -24.11 17.81 3.27
N THR A 196 -23.76 19.03 2.86
CA THR A 196 -23.51 20.15 3.77
C THR A 196 -24.74 21.03 4.04
N GLY A 197 -25.77 20.94 3.19
CA GLY A 197 -26.89 21.84 3.19
C GLY A 197 -26.55 23.28 2.69
N ASN A 198 -25.33 23.49 2.20
CA ASN A 198 -24.84 24.79 1.75
C ASN A 198 -24.95 24.92 0.22
N ALA A 199 -25.99 25.57 -0.24
CA ALA A 199 -26.24 25.85 -1.67
C ALA A 199 -25.23 26.81 -2.31
N ALA A 200 -24.49 27.59 -1.49
CA ALA A 200 -23.53 28.58 -1.98
C ALA A 200 -22.17 27.99 -2.35
N LEU A 201 -21.90 26.70 -2.05
CA LEU A 201 -20.64 26.05 -2.41
C LEU A 201 -20.38 26.14 -3.93
N THR A 202 -19.12 26.37 -4.27
CA THR A 202 -18.61 26.42 -5.65
C THR A 202 -17.57 25.30 -5.86
N MET A 203 -17.11 25.11 -7.07
CA MET A 203 -16.04 24.14 -7.36
C MET A 203 -14.70 24.53 -6.73
N GLU A 204 -14.46 25.81 -6.52
CA GLU A 204 -13.23 26.33 -5.91
C GLU A 204 -13.15 25.97 -4.40
N ASP A 205 -14.28 25.70 -3.77
CA ASP A 205 -14.36 25.26 -2.37
C ASP A 205 -14.03 23.77 -2.21
N LEU A 206 -14.02 22.99 -3.30
CA LEU A 206 -13.77 21.56 -3.29
C LEU A 206 -12.33 21.25 -3.74
N ARG A 207 -11.65 20.40 -2.99
CA ARG A 207 -10.31 19.93 -3.34
C ARG A 207 -10.36 18.43 -3.66
N GLN A 208 -10.21 18.08 -4.93
CA GLN A 208 -10.07 16.65 -5.31
C GLN A 208 -8.77 16.10 -4.75
N ASP A 209 -8.81 14.85 -4.29
CA ASP A 209 -7.63 14.11 -3.86
C ASP A 209 -6.59 14.08 -4.99
N GLU A 210 -5.30 14.29 -4.65
CA GLU A 210 -4.20 14.33 -5.60
C GLU A 210 -3.58 12.96 -5.85
N ASP A 211 -3.87 12.00 -4.97
CA ASP A 211 -3.36 10.64 -5.05
C ASP A 211 -4.06 9.82 -6.13
N CYS A 212 -3.42 8.72 -6.52
CA CYS A 212 -3.94 7.77 -7.47
C CYS A 212 -4.37 6.47 -6.77
N LEU A 213 -5.30 5.76 -7.39
CA LEU A 213 -5.68 4.41 -6.98
C LEU A 213 -4.56 3.41 -7.32
N ASP A 214 -4.40 2.40 -6.47
CA ASP A 214 -3.58 1.22 -6.73
C ASP A 214 -3.96 0.60 -8.08
N THR A 215 -2.98 0.22 -8.88
CA THR A 215 -3.19 -0.43 -10.19
C THR A 215 -4.09 -1.66 -10.07
N TRP A 216 -3.94 -2.44 -9.01
CA TRP A 216 -4.77 -3.62 -8.79
C TRP A 216 -6.23 -3.28 -8.45
N PHE A 217 -6.51 -2.06 -8.00
CA PHE A 217 -7.87 -1.60 -7.72
C PHE A 217 -8.69 -1.31 -8.99
N SER A 218 -8.05 -1.08 -10.11
CA SER A 218 -8.72 -1.05 -11.42
C SER A 218 -8.67 -2.41 -12.12
N SER A 219 -7.53 -3.12 -12.07
CA SER A 219 -7.35 -4.39 -12.77
C SER A 219 -8.16 -5.56 -12.21
N TRP A 220 -8.64 -5.49 -10.96
CA TRP A 220 -9.55 -6.49 -10.42
C TRP A 220 -10.91 -6.53 -11.12
N LEU A 221 -11.27 -5.44 -11.80
CA LEU A 221 -12.50 -5.32 -12.59
C LEU A 221 -12.37 -5.87 -14.01
N TRP A 222 -11.18 -6.32 -14.41
CA TRP A 222 -10.91 -6.69 -15.79
C TRP A 222 -11.90 -7.69 -16.41
N PRO A 223 -12.29 -8.79 -15.74
CA PRO A 223 -13.25 -9.72 -16.30
C PRO A 223 -14.62 -9.09 -16.60
N ILE A 224 -15.00 -8.03 -15.89
CA ILE A 224 -16.26 -7.30 -16.05
C ILE A 224 -16.11 -6.19 -17.08
N SER A 225 -15.05 -5.38 -16.94
CA SER A 225 -14.82 -4.19 -17.77
C SER A 225 -14.52 -4.52 -19.23
N LEU A 226 -13.87 -5.66 -19.48
CA LEU A 226 -13.51 -6.08 -20.85
C LEU A 226 -14.73 -6.26 -21.77
N PHE A 227 -15.86 -6.63 -21.21
CA PHE A 227 -17.12 -6.83 -21.93
C PHE A 227 -18.12 -5.70 -21.67
N ASP A 228 -17.64 -4.51 -21.38
CA ASP A 228 -18.45 -3.33 -21.07
C ASP A 228 -19.51 -3.56 -19.97
N GLY A 229 -19.24 -4.49 -19.07
CA GLY A 229 -20.19 -4.88 -18.02
C GLY A 229 -20.43 -3.79 -16.97
N ILE A 230 -19.52 -2.83 -16.84
CA ILE A 230 -19.63 -1.72 -15.88
C ILE A 230 -20.61 -0.66 -16.39
N ASN A 231 -20.43 -0.19 -17.64
CA ASN A 231 -21.26 0.88 -18.21
C ASN A 231 -22.56 0.35 -18.78
N ASN A 232 -22.57 -0.91 -19.24
CA ASN A 232 -23.72 -1.56 -19.85
C ASN A 232 -23.94 -2.94 -19.24
N PRO A 233 -24.33 -3.02 -17.95
CA PRO A 233 -24.49 -4.28 -17.24
C PRO A 233 -25.54 -5.16 -17.88
N GLY A 234 -25.24 -6.46 -17.97
CA GLY A 234 -26.16 -7.44 -18.55
C GLY A 234 -26.29 -7.38 -20.08
N ASN A 235 -25.35 -6.73 -20.77
CA ASN A 235 -25.26 -6.77 -22.24
C ASN A 235 -25.02 -8.21 -22.78
N GLU A 236 -25.11 -8.42 -24.07
CA GLU A 236 -25.00 -9.74 -24.71
C GLU A 236 -23.61 -10.36 -24.54
N GLU A 237 -22.55 -9.56 -24.58
CA GLU A 237 -21.17 -10.05 -24.44
C GLU A 237 -20.89 -10.50 -23.03
N ILE A 238 -21.26 -9.70 -21.99
CA ILE A 238 -21.08 -10.11 -20.59
C ILE A 238 -21.87 -11.38 -20.27
N LYS A 239 -23.09 -11.52 -20.78
CA LYS A 239 -23.89 -12.74 -20.61
C LYS A 239 -23.27 -13.98 -21.26
N TYR A 240 -22.55 -13.79 -22.35
CA TYR A 240 -21.93 -14.89 -23.08
C TYR A 240 -20.56 -15.28 -22.53
N TYR A 241 -19.71 -14.29 -22.22
CA TYR A 241 -18.32 -14.53 -21.86
C TYR A 241 -18.06 -14.60 -20.33
N TYR A 242 -18.95 -14.07 -19.53
CA TYR A 242 -18.80 -14.08 -18.07
C TYR A 242 -19.70 -15.12 -17.39
N PRO A 243 -19.17 -16.02 -16.54
CA PRO A 243 -17.77 -16.19 -16.20
C PRO A 243 -16.95 -16.76 -17.37
N THR A 244 -15.70 -16.34 -17.50
CA THR A 244 -14.79 -16.92 -18.48
C THR A 244 -14.40 -18.35 -18.09
N SER A 245 -13.89 -19.14 -19.06
CA SER A 245 -13.54 -20.54 -18.78
C SER A 245 -12.25 -20.64 -17.97
N ASP A 246 -11.20 -19.97 -18.40
CA ASP A 246 -9.86 -20.16 -17.89
C ASP A 246 -9.14 -18.81 -17.71
N LEU A 247 -8.42 -18.68 -16.60
CA LEU A 247 -7.42 -17.65 -16.36
C LEU A 247 -6.05 -18.31 -16.31
N VAL A 248 -5.10 -17.84 -17.11
CA VAL A 248 -3.71 -18.30 -17.09
C VAL A 248 -2.83 -17.19 -16.55
N THR A 249 -2.07 -17.45 -15.48
CA THR A 249 -1.24 -16.43 -14.83
C THR A 249 -0.11 -17.05 -14.00
N GLY A 250 0.79 -16.19 -13.49
CA GLY A 250 1.85 -16.61 -12.58
C GLY A 250 1.39 -16.68 -11.12
N PRO A 251 1.93 -17.62 -10.32
CA PRO A 251 1.57 -17.76 -8.92
C PRO A 251 1.98 -16.57 -8.05
N ASP A 252 2.93 -15.76 -8.49
CA ASP A 252 3.41 -14.57 -7.77
C ASP A 252 2.30 -13.52 -7.57
N ILE A 253 1.23 -13.55 -8.39
CA ILE A 253 0.14 -12.60 -8.35
C ILE A 253 -1.22 -13.21 -7.95
N ILE A 254 -1.18 -14.36 -7.28
CA ILE A 254 -2.40 -14.99 -6.73
C ILE A 254 -3.18 -13.99 -5.88
N PHE A 255 -2.53 -13.37 -4.89
CA PHE A 255 -3.19 -12.43 -4.01
C PHE A 255 -3.45 -11.07 -4.67
N PHE A 256 -2.49 -10.58 -5.44
CA PHE A 256 -2.58 -9.24 -6.02
C PHE A 256 -3.63 -9.10 -7.11
N TRP A 257 -3.89 -10.17 -7.86
CA TRP A 257 -4.78 -10.12 -9.01
C TRP A 257 -5.87 -11.19 -8.99
N VAL A 258 -5.50 -12.47 -8.89
CA VAL A 258 -6.47 -13.58 -8.95
C VAL A 258 -7.53 -13.47 -7.85
N ALA A 259 -7.10 -13.36 -6.60
CA ALA A 259 -7.98 -13.23 -5.45
C ALA A 259 -8.87 -12.00 -5.57
N ARG A 260 -8.30 -10.87 -5.99
CA ARG A 260 -9.04 -9.61 -6.13
C ARG A 260 -10.08 -9.67 -7.24
N MET A 261 -9.80 -10.31 -8.38
CA MET A 261 -10.81 -10.55 -9.42
C MET A 261 -11.95 -11.45 -8.91
N ILE A 262 -11.64 -12.48 -8.12
CA ILE A 262 -12.67 -13.33 -7.52
C ILE A 262 -13.54 -12.50 -6.56
N MET A 263 -12.93 -11.67 -5.72
CA MET A 263 -13.65 -10.76 -4.83
C MET A 263 -14.59 -9.82 -5.60
N ALA A 264 -14.06 -9.14 -6.64
CA ALA A 264 -14.85 -8.25 -7.46
C ALA A 264 -15.99 -8.97 -8.20
N GLY A 265 -15.74 -10.19 -8.67
CA GLY A 265 -16.75 -10.99 -9.34
C GLY A 265 -17.94 -11.29 -8.42
N TYR A 266 -17.68 -11.73 -7.20
CA TYR A 266 -18.76 -12.00 -6.24
C TYR A 266 -19.45 -10.73 -5.75
N GLU A 267 -18.71 -9.63 -5.56
CA GLU A 267 -19.29 -8.36 -5.10
C GLU A 267 -20.21 -7.72 -6.14
N TYR A 268 -19.78 -7.68 -7.41
CA TYR A 268 -20.47 -6.92 -8.46
C TYR A 268 -21.38 -7.77 -9.34
N GLU A 269 -20.98 -9.01 -9.61
CA GLU A 269 -21.73 -9.92 -10.50
C GLU A 269 -22.43 -11.08 -9.74
N GLY A 270 -22.17 -11.23 -8.44
CA GLY A 270 -22.71 -12.29 -7.61
C GLY A 270 -22.22 -13.70 -7.96
N GLN A 271 -21.18 -13.81 -8.78
CA GLN A 271 -20.63 -15.10 -9.24
C GLN A 271 -19.12 -15.00 -9.55
N MET A 272 -18.49 -16.19 -9.70
CA MET A 272 -17.07 -16.27 -10.05
C MET A 272 -16.76 -15.61 -11.40
N PRO A 273 -15.59 -14.95 -11.55
CA PRO A 273 -15.20 -14.32 -12.81
C PRO A 273 -14.66 -15.32 -13.86
N PHE A 274 -14.17 -16.47 -13.43
CA PHE A 274 -13.63 -17.56 -14.25
C PHE A 274 -13.78 -18.89 -13.50
N LYS A 275 -13.83 -19.99 -14.26
CA LYS A 275 -14.02 -21.34 -13.69
C LYS A 275 -12.73 -22.00 -13.23
N ASN A 276 -11.64 -21.75 -13.96
CA ASN A 276 -10.34 -22.36 -13.72
C ASN A 276 -9.22 -21.32 -13.70
N VAL A 277 -8.21 -21.56 -12.88
CA VAL A 277 -6.97 -20.80 -12.87
C VAL A 277 -5.78 -21.73 -13.07
N TYR A 278 -5.03 -21.51 -14.13
CA TYR A 278 -3.80 -22.23 -14.44
C TYR A 278 -2.59 -21.38 -14.09
N PHE A 279 -1.79 -21.86 -13.16
CA PHE A 279 -0.58 -21.18 -12.74
C PHE A 279 0.63 -21.71 -13.50
N THR A 280 1.26 -20.84 -14.29
CA THR A 280 2.45 -21.14 -15.06
C THR A 280 3.72 -20.74 -14.33
N GLY A 281 4.85 -21.32 -14.72
CA GLY A 281 6.15 -20.90 -14.22
C GLY A 281 6.50 -19.47 -14.63
N ILE A 282 7.25 -18.78 -13.78
CA ILE A 282 7.82 -17.47 -14.11
C ILE A 282 9.28 -17.67 -14.49
N VAL A 283 9.67 -17.15 -15.65
CA VAL A 283 11.04 -17.23 -16.15
C VAL A 283 11.98 -16.45 -15.22
N ARG A 284 13.09 -17.12 -14.87
CA ARG A 284 14.12 -16.59 -13.97
C ARG A 284 15.48 -16.66 -14.66
N ASP A 285 16.39 -15.82 -14.20
CA ASP A 285 17.77 -15.83 -14.68
C ASP A 285 18.57 -17.05 -14.10
N LYS A 286 19.81 -17.21 -14.53
CA LYS A 286 20.71 -18.30 -14.11
C LYS A 286 20.96 -18.34 -12.58
N LEU A 287 20.71 -17.24 -11.89
CA LEU A 287 20.84 -17.12 -10.43
C LEU A 287 19.47 -17.31 -9.72
N GLY A 288 18.43 -17.70 -10.45
CA GLY A 288 17.10 -17.90 -9.91
C GLY A 288 16.35 -16.59 -9.60
N ARG A 289 16.85 -15.42 -10.03
CA ARG A 289 16.22 -14.12 -9.80
C ARG A 289 15.16 -13.86 -10.84
N LYS A 290 14.06 -13.21 -10.43
CA LYS A 290 13.02 -12.73 -11.35
C LYS A 290 13.65 -11.75 -12.37
N MET A 291 13.27 -11.90 -13.63
CA MET A 291 13.72 -10.97 -14.68
C MET A 291 13.14 -9.57 -14.44
N SER A 292 13.99 -8.55 -14.58
CA SER A 292 13.64 -7.17 -14.39
C SER A 292 14.47 -6.27 -15.29
N LYS A 293 13.85 -5.22 -15.84
CA LYS A 293 14.55 -4.22 -16.65
C LYS A 293 15.66 -3.52 -15.85
N SER A 294 15.43 -3.26 -14.58
CA SER A 294 16.41 -2.60 -13.70
C SER A 294 17.65 -3.47 -13.42
N LEU A 295 17.52 -4.79 -13.46
CA LEU A 295 18.64 -5.72 -13.30
C LEU A 295 19.35 -6.03 -14.62
N GLY A 296 18.79 -5.65 -15.76
CA GLY A 296 19.35 -5.93 -17.08
C GLY A 296 19.49 -7.44 -17.38
N ASN A 297 18.72 -8.29 -16.66
CA ASN A 297 18.80 -9.75 -16.76
C ASN A 297 17.70 -10.36 -17.64
N SER A 298 16.96 -9.53 -18.38
CA SER A 298 15.94 -9.96 -19.33
C SER A 298 16.58 -9.99 -20.73
N PRO A 299 16.74 -11.15 -21.36
CA PRO A 299 17.26 -11.22 -22.73
C PRO A 299 16.25 -10.63 -23.72
N ASP A 300 16.74 -10.11 -24.84
CA ASP A 300 15.87 -9.67 -25.93
C ASP A 300 15.19 -10.89 -26.56
N PRO A 301 13.84 -10.92 -26.64
CA PRO A 301 13.12 -12.02 -27.29
C PRO A 301 13.52 -12.23 -28.76
N LEU A 302 13.87 -11.18 -29.49
CA LEU A 302 14.30 -11.29 -30.89
C LEU A 302 15.63 -12.02 -31.00
N GLU A 303 16.60 -11.73 -30.13
CA GLU A 303 17.87 -12.45 -30.09
C GLU A 303 17.66 -13.94 -29.76
N LEU A 304 16.70 -14.26 -28.90
CA LEU A 304 16.35 -15.64 -28.58
C LEU A 304 15.70 -16.35 -29.77
N ILE A 305 14.78 -15.68 -30.49
CA ILE A 305 14.14 -16.20 -31.68
C ILE A 305 15.18 -16.45 -32.78
N ASP A 306 16.10 -15.52 -33.01
CA ASP A 306 17.17 -15.68 -34.01
C ASP A 306 18.08 -16.86 -33.68
N LYS A 307 18.36 -17.09 -32.39
CA LYS A 307 19.25 -18.15 -31.94
C LYS A 307 18.60 -19.53 -31.90
N TYR A 308 17.34 -19.58 -31.42
CA TYR A 308 16.66 -20.86 -31.12
C TYR A 308 15.46 -21.13 -32.00
N ARG A 309 15.05 -20.21 -32.87
CA ARG A 309 13.82 -20.16 -33.66
C ARG A 309 12.54 -20.02 -32.83
N SER A 310 11.49 -19.49 -33.44
CA SER A 310 10.19 -19.30 -32.78
C SER A 310 9.36 -20.58 -32.64
N GLU A 311 9.65 -21.58 -33.48
CA GLU A 311 8.89 -22.83 -33.55
C GLU A 311 9.52 -23.98 -32.75
N GLU A 312 10.67 -23.79 -32.17
CA GLU A 312 11.29 -24.83 -31.35
C GLU A 312 10.62 -24.86 -29.97
N HIS A 313 9.71 -25.79 -29.82
CA HIS A 313 9.04 -26.14 -28.58
C HIS A 313 9.84 -27.13 -27.77
N THR A 314 11.12 -26.96 -27.70
CA THR A 314 11.94 -27.90 -26.95
C THR A 314 11.63 -27.76 -25.47
N SER A 315 10.95 -28.74 -24.97
CA SER A 315 10.75 -29.04 -23.57
C SER A 315 11.99 -29.64 -22.91
N GLU A 316 13.17 -29.41 -23.43
CA GLU A 316 14.44 -29.85 -22.88
C GLU A 316 15.07 -28.83 -21.91
#